data_125cdde525e209d597d37b09661872cf
#
_entry.id   125cdde525e209d597d37b09661872cf
#
_cell.length_a   1.000
_cell.length_b   1.000
_cell.length_c   1.000
_cell.angle_alpha   90.00
_cell.angle_beta   90.00
_cell.angle_gamma   90.00
#
_symmetry.space_group_name_H-M   'P 1'
#
loop_
_entity.id
_entity.type
_entity.pdbx_description
1 polymer ?
#
loop_
_entity_poly.entity_id
_entity_poly.type
_entity_poly.pdbx_seq_one_letter_code
_entity_poly.pdbx_strand_id
1 'polypeptide(L)'
;MKNISFICLFLLLGVACQESNAPKSPVRESKTNISVPPNFGDYWYQGNAELSSYTLEQVRYGAVHDGTAVLVFVTEPFSKSRQVKIDRPEGGKDELTVLKLNKTKSFITGIYPYQLMNSTFSPVEIGDYPKALKSATTVQEWCGHVYSQYNLREKGYQWRSFSYFESEGDQEKNLAEPWLEDGIWNQIRLNPESLPVGDFEMVPSSFLPG
;
A
#
# COMPACT_ATOMS: atom_id res chain seq x y z
N MET A 1 42.85 -65.54 19.36
CA MET A 1 41.47 -65.02 19.32
C MET A 1 41.53 -63.72 18.54
N LYS A 2 40.97 -63.69 17.32
CA LYS A 2 41.14 -62.63 16.34
C LYS A 2 39.96 -61.61 16.46
N ASN A 3 40.28 -60.35 16.73
CA ASN A 3 39.28 -59.24 16.69
C ASN A 3 39.16 -58.74 15.26
N ILE A 4 37.95 -58.88 14.69
CA ILE A 4 37.61 -58.35 13.39
C ILE A 4 36.92 -57.02 13.67
N SER A 5 37.60 -55.95 13.25
CA SER A 5 37.06 -54.56 13.32
C SER A 5 36.26 -54.30 12.05
N PHE A 6 34.94 -54.09 12.20
CA PHE A 6 34.04 -53.67 11.09
C PHE A 6 34.10 -52.16 10.93
N ILE A 7 34.67 -51.69 9.84
CA ILE A 7 34.63 -50.28 9.45
C ILE A 7 33.38 -50.06 8.60
N CYS A 8 32.37 -49.39 9.15
CA CYS A 8 31.22 -48.88 8.39
C CYS A 8 31.61 -47.62 7.66
N LEU A 9 31.73 -47.72 6.35
CA LEU A 9 31.93 -46.58 5.45
C LEU A 9 30.56 -45.90 5.18
N PHE A 10 30.28 -44.80 5.83
CA PHE A 10 29.09 -43.97 5.53
C PHE A 10 29.36 -43.14 4.27
N LEU A 11 28.70 -43.50 3.16
CA LEU A 11 28.61 -42.69 1.94
C LEU A 11 27.59 -41.59 2.18
N LEU A 12 28.05 -40.36 2.43
CA LEU A 12 27.24 -39.14 2.42
C LEU A 12 26.95 -38.78 0.96
N LEU A 13 25.75 -39.10 0.47
CA LEU A 13 25.20 -38.55 -0.76
C LEU A 13 24.77 -37.12 -0.49
N GLY A 14 25.62 -36.17 -0.87
CA GLY A 14 25.28 -34.77 -0.89
C GLY A 14 24.27 -34.49 -2.01
N VAL A 15 23.02 -34.25 -1.66
CA VAL A 15 22.03 -33.65 -2.59
C VAL A 15 22.37 -32.19 -2.71
N ALA A 16 23.08 -31.81 -3.77
CA ALA A 16 23.24 -30.41 -4.16
C ALA A 16 21.90 -29.91 -4.67
N CYS A 17 21.21 -29.07 -3.90
CA CYS A 17 20.14 -28.23 -4.42
C CYS A 17 20.74 -27.28 -5.45
N GLN A 18 20.51 -27.56 -6.72
CA GLN A 18 20.85 -26.70 -7.82
C GLN A 18 19.81 -25.56 -7.84
N GLU A 19 20.18 -24.37 -7.37
CA GLU A 19 19.37 -23.17 -7.59
C GLU A 19 19.21 -22.98 -9.11
N SER A 20 17.97 -23.11 -9.57
CA SER A 20 17.64 -22.80 -10.96
C SER A 20 17.73 -21.28 -11.16
N ASN A 21 18.81 -20.82 -11.77
CA ASN A 21 18.92 -19.49 -12.34
C ASN A 21 17.98 -19.40 -13.56
N ALA A 22 16.67 -19.28 -13.30
CA ALA A 22 15.74 -18.86 -14.34
C ALA A 22 16.13 -17.41 -14.74
N PRO A 23 16.30 -17.11 -16.02
CA PRO A 23 16.58 -15.75 -16.46
C PRO A 23 15.43 -14.84 -16.01
N LYS A 24 15.72 -13.83 -15.18
CA LYS A 24 14.76 -12.77 -14.87
C LYS A 24 14.40 -12.11 -16.20
N SER A 25 13.17 -12.31 -16.63
CA SER A 25 12.62 -11.58 -17.78
C SER A 25 12.80 -10.09 -17.54
N PRO A 26 13.33 -9.31 -18.49
CA PRO A 26 13.48 -7.89 -18.31
C PRO A 26 12.09 -7.30 -18.08
N VAL A 27 11.92 -6.61 -16.95
CA VAL A 27 10.76 -5.75 -16.70
C VAL A 27 10.66 -4.81 -17.90
N ARG A 28 9.64 -5.00 -18.71
CA ARG A 28 9.37 -4.15 -19.84
C ARG A 28 8.84 -2.83 -19.26
N GLU A 29 9.73 -1.88 -19.00
CA GLU A 29 9.35 -0.48 -18.86
C GLU A 29 8.72 -0.02 -20.16
N SER A 30 7.41 -0.21 -20.27
CA SER A 30 6.62 0.44 -21.28
C SER A 30 6.60 1.92 -20.92
N LYS A 31 7.46 2.70 -21.57
CA LYS A 31 7.33 4.15 -21.66
C LYS A 31 6.14 4.48 -22.59
N THR A 32 4.97 3.99 -22.25
CA THR A 32 3.72 4.54 -22.77
C THR A 32 3.54 5.88 -22.06
N ASN A 33 3.15 6.88 -22.82
CA ASN A 33 2.79 8.20 -22.29
C ASN A 33 1.45 8.01 -21.53
N ILE A 34 1.56 7.45 -20.31
CA ILE A 34 0.42 7.09 -19.48
C ILE A 34 -0.14 8.40 -18.90
N SER A 35 -1.33 8.75 -19.33
CA SER A 35 -2.05 9.92 -18.85
C SER A 35 -3.45 9.49 -18.39
N VAL A 36 -4.09 10.34 -17.59
CA VAL A 36 -5.52 10.16 -17.29
C VAL A 36 -6.35 10.27 -18.58
N PRO A 37 -7.57 9.66 -18.62
CA PRO A 37 -8.46 9.79 -19.75
C PRO A 37 -8.75 11.27 -20.12
N PRO A 38 -8.95 11.62 -21.39
CA PRO A 38 -9.18 13.00 -21.81
C PRO A 38 -10.37 13.68 -21.12
N ASN A 39 -11.39 12.92 -20.74
CA ASN A 39 -12.59 13.40 -20.03
C ASN A 39 -12.48 13.30 -18.50
N PHE A 40 -11.29 13.04 -17.94
CA PHE A 40 -11.07 12.93 -16.51
C PHE A 40 -11.58 14.16 -15.74
N GLY A 41 -11.29 15.35 -16.25
CA GLY A 41 -11.68 16.61 -15.63
C GLY A 41 -13.20 16.82 -15.58
N ASP A 42 -13.93 16.31 -16.56
CA ASP A 42 -15.38 16.43 -16.63
C ASP A 42 -16.09 15.74 -15.47
N TYR A 43 -15.47 14.70 -14.92
CA TYR A 43 -15.99 13.98 -13.76
C TYR A 43 -15.36 14.45 -12.45
N TRP A 44 -14.03 14.61 -12.41
CA TRP A 44 -13.28 14.77 -11.17
C TRP A 44 -13.09 16.22 -10.71
N TYR A 45 -13.24 17.23 -11.60
CA TYR A 45 -13.00 18.63 -11.26
C TYR A 45 -14.28 19.46 -11.02
N GLN A 46 -15.38 18.76 -10.75
CA GLN A 46 -16.68 19.42 -10.45
C GLN A 46 -16.82 19.84 -8.98
N GLY A 47 -15.82 19.62 -8.14
CA GLY A 47 -15.89 19.89 -6.70
C GLY A 47 -16.71 18.86 -5.90
N ASN A 48 -17.08 17.73 -6.52
CA ASN A 48 -17.80 16.63 -5.89
C ASN A 48 -16.86 15.51 -5.48
N ALA A 49 -17.26 14.69 -4.52
CA ALA A 49 -16.59 13.45 -4.16
C ALA A 49 -17.38 12.26 -4.70
N GLU A 50 -16.67 11.23 -5.19
CA GLU A 50 -17.24 9.90 -5.41
C GLU A 50 -17.31 9.18 -4.06
N LEU A 51 -18.50 8.75 -3.65
CA LEU A 51 -18.71 8.06 -2.38
C LEU A 51 -19.35 6.70 -2.64
N SER A 52 -18.70 5.64 -2.12
CA SER A 52 -19.21 4.27 -2.17
C SER A 52 -19.26 3.68 -0.76
N SER A 53 -20.37 3.06 -0.41
CA SER A 53 -20.59 2.40 0.89
C SER A 53 -20.85 0.92 0.68
N TYR A 54 -20.30 0.10 1.56
CA TYR A 54 -20.37 -1.36 1.48
C TYR A 54 -20.73 -1.97 2.83
N THR A 55 -21.49 -3.04 2.80
CA THR A 55 -21.57 -3.98 3.93
C THR A 55 -20.23 -4.72 3.99
N LEU A 56 -19.67 -4.82 5.19
CA LEU A 56 -18.38 -5.45 5.45
C LEU A 56 -18.59 -6.72 6.27
N GLU A 57 -17.96 -7.81 5.86
CA GLU A 57 -17.71 -8.98 6.68
C GLU A 57 -16.21 -9.02 7.00
N GLN A 58 -15.87 -8.78 8.27
CA GLN A 58 -14.47 -8.74 8.72
C GLN A 58 -14.15 -9.96 9.56
N VAL A 59 -13.15 -10.74 9.14
CA VAL A 59 -12.62 -11.82 9.97
C VAL A 59 -11.65 -11.23 11.01
N ARG A 60 -11.92 -11.50 12.29
CA ARG A 60 -11.03 -11.14 13.40
C ARG A 60 -11.21 -12.15 14.54
N TYR A 61 -10.11 -12.56 15.17
CA TYR A 61 -10.11 -13.54 16.28
C TYR A 61 -10.84 -14.85 15.96
N GLY A 62 -10.75 -15.33 14.71
CA GLY A 62 -11.38 -16.57 14.27
C GLY A 62 -12.90 -16.51 14.06
N ALA A 63 -13.51 -15.33 14.11
CA ALA A 63 -14.92 -15.10 13.85
C ALA A 63 -15.15 -14.05 12.76
N VAL A 64 -16.31 -14.09 12.11
CA VAL A 64 -16.77 -13.07 11.16
C VAL A 64 -17.57 -12.02 11.91
N HIS A 65 -17.30 -10.76 11.65
CA HIS A 65 -17.96 -9.60 12.25
C HIS A 65 -18.56 -8.72 11.16
N ASP A 66 -19.83 -8.39 11.31
CA ASP A 66 -20.50 -7.44 10.43
C ASP A 66 -20.00 -6.02 10.68
N GLY A 67 -19.91 -5.24 9.61
CA GLY A 67 -19.45 -3.87 9.67
C GLY A 67 -19.81 -3.06 8.43
N THR A 68 -19.17 -1.93 8.29
CA THR A 68 -19.30 -1.04 7.14
C THR A 68 -17.95 -0.63 6.61
N ALA A 69 -17.84 -0.45 5.30
CA ALA A 69 -16.70 0.16 4.65
C ALA A 69 -17.18 1.29 3.75
N VAL A 70 -16.43 2.41 3.75
CA VAL A 70 -16.73 3.56 2.91
C VAL A 70 -15.48 4.00 2.18
N LEU A 71 -15.60 4.24 0.88
CA LEU A 71 -14.58 4.81 0.02
C LEU A 71 -15.02 6.19 -0.42
N VAL A 72 -14.18 7.19 -0.22
CA VAL A 72 -14.41 8.56 -0.66
C VAL A 72 -13.24 9.00 -1.52
N PHE A 73 -13.49 9.21 -2.81
CA PHE A 73 -12.50 9.74 -3.74
C PHE A 73 -12.77 11.20 -4.03
N VAL A 74 -11.73 12.01 -3.99
CA VAL A 74 -11.82 13.45 -4.29
C VAL A 74 -10.49 13.96 -4.84
N THR A 75 -10.54 14.91 -5.77
CA THR A 75 -9.34 15.63 -6.20
C THR A 75 -9.09 16.82 -5.28
N GLU A 76 -7.82 17.05 -4.93
CA GLU A 76 -7.45 18.21 -4.12
C GLU A 76 -6.03 18.72 -4.46
N PRO A 77 -5.75 20.01 -4.26
CA PRO A 77 -4.41 20.57 -4.40
C PRO A 77 -3.51 20.05 -3.28
N PHE A 78 -2.27 19.71 -3.64
CA PHE A 78 -1.35 19.00 -2.75
C PHE A 78 0.07 19.50 -2.93
N SER A 79 0.79 19.69 -1.82
CA SER A 79 2.21 20.03 -1.85
C SER A 79 3.04 18.78 -2.09
N LYS A 80 3.81 18.77 -3.17
CA LYS A 80 4.67 17.64 -3.54
C LYS A 80 5.77 17.40 -2.52
N SER A 81 6.42 18.45 -2.04
CA SER A 81 7.54 18.33 -1.10
C SER A 81 7.08 17.99 0.32
N ARG A 82 6.03 18.66 0.81
CA ARG A 82 5.50 18.47 2.17
C ARG A 82 4.53 17.30 2.28
N GLN A 83 3.91 16.89 1.15
CA GLN A 83 2.90 15.84 1.07
C GLN A 83 1.71 16.08 2.02
N VAL A 84 1.17 17.27 1.91
CA VAL A 84 -0.03 17.74 2.62
C VAL A 84 -0.93 18.52 1.68
N LYS A 85 -2.21 18.61 2.02
CA LYS A 85 -3.17 19.47 1.31
C LYS A 85 -2.71 20.91 1.35
N ILE A 86 -2.90 21.61 0.24
CA ILE A 86 -2.71 23.08 0.15
C ILE A 86 -4.04 23.75 0.46
N ASP A 87 -4.05 24.63 1.49
CA ASP A 87 -5.26 25.34 1.89
C ASP A 87 -5.60 26.49 0.93
N ARG A 88 -4.58 27.12 0.37
CA ARG A 88 -4.69 28.24 -0.59
C ARG A 88 -3.80 27.97 -1.79
N PRO A 89 -4.34 27.36 -2.86
CA PRO A 89 -3.58 27.07 -4.07
C PRO A 89 -3.23 28.37 -4.80
N GLU A 90 -1.96 28.55 -5.16
CA GLU A 90 -1.43 29.72 -5.86
C GLU A 90 -0.73 29.36 -7.18
N GLY A 91 -0.76 28.06 -7.58
CA GLY A 91 -0.14 27.56 -8.81
C GLY A 91 1.39 27.51 -8.75
N GLY A 92 1.96 27.30 -7.56
CA GLY A 92 3.41 27.21 -7.38
C GLY A 92 4.00 25.90 -7.90
N LYS A 93 5.34 25.86 -8.12
CA LYS A 93 6.05 24.65 -8.62
C LYS A 93 5.95 23.43 -7.71
N ASP A 94 5.64 23.61 -6.43
CA ASP A 94 5.43 22.54 -5.44
C ASP A 94 4.00 22.03 -5.41
N GLU A 95 3.09 22.67 -6.14
CA GLU A 95 1.68 22.31 -6.20
C GLU A 95 1.44 21.28 -7.31
N LEU A 96 0.64 20.27 -7.01
CA LEU A 96 0.07 19.34 -7.96
C LEU A 96 -1.34 18.93 -7.52
N THR A 97 -2.09 18.33 -8.44
CA THR A 97 -3.40 17.73 -8.12
C THR A 97 -3.22 16.26 -7.78
N VAL A 98 -3.83 15.83 -6.68
CA VAL A 98 -3.94 14.41 -6.33
C VAL A 98 -5.38 13.93 -6.40
N LEU A 99 -5.56 12.67 -6.77
CA LEU A 99 -6.74 11.91 -6.43
C LEU A 99 -6.49 11.30 -5.04
N LYS A 100 -7.27 11.73 -4.06
CA LYS A 100 -7.22 11.23 -2.69
C LYS A 100 -8.33 10.21 -2.50
N LEU A 101 -7.98 9.06 -1.95
CA LEU A 101 -8.93 8.10 -1.41
C LEU A 101 -8.90 8.16 0.11
N ASN A 102 -10.04 8.38 0.75
CA ASN A 102 -10.24 7.99 2.13
C ASN A 102 -11.02 6.67 2.15
N LYS A 103 -10.41 5.63 2.70
CA LYS A 103 -11.00 4.31 2.86
C LYS A 103 -11.18 4.06 4.36
N THR A 104 -12.41 3.78 4.79
CA THR A 104 -12.73 3.50 6.19
C THR A 104 -13.31 2.12 6.35
N LYS A 105 -13.04 1.49 7.49
CA LYS A 105 -13.72 0.29 7.97
C LYS A 105 -14.17 0.50 9.41
N SER A 106 -15.38 0.02 9.72
CA SER A 106 -15.93 0.04 11.07
C SER A 106 -16.63 -1.29 11.34
N PHE A 107 -16.27 -1.94 12.42
CA PHE A 107 -16.90 -3.19 12.88
C PHE A 107 -16.74 -3.34 14.39
N ILE A 108 -17.47 -4.28 15.00
CA ILE A 108 -17.46 -4.50 16.46
C ILE A 108 -17.10 -5.95 16.74
N THR A 109 -16.13 -6.18 17.64
CA THR A 109 -15.79 -7.50 18.18
C THR A 109 -16.28 -7.58 19.62
N GLY A 110 -17.40 -8.30 19.84
CA GLY A 110 -18.05 -8.28 21.14
C GLY A 110 -18.57 -6.89 21.49
N ILE A 111 -17.87 -6.15 22.35
CA ILE A 111 -18.19 -4.77 22.75
C ILE A 111 -17.17 -3.75 22.24
N TYR A 112 -16.10 -4.20 21.57
CA TYR A 112 -15.00 -3.34 21.11
C TYR A 112 -15.26 -2.81 19.71
N PRO A 113 -15.45 -1.49 19.52
CA PRO A 113 -15.50 -0.90 18.20
C PRO A 113 -14.11 -0.78 17.61
N TYR A 114 -13.97 -1.23 16.37
CA TYR A 114 -12.80 -1.01 15.52
C TYR A 114 -13.11 0.07 14.51
N GLN A 115 -12.23 1.07 14.44
CA GLN A 115 -12.27 2.15 13.46
C GLN A 115 -10.92 2.20 12.74
N LEU A 116 -10.94 1.95 11.44
CA LEU A 116 -9.77 2.00 10.61
C LEU A 116 -9.98 3.04 9.52
N MET A 117 -8.96 3.87 9.26
CA MET A 117 -8.97 4.80 8.14
C MET A 117 -7.63 4.78 7.44
N ASN A 118 -7.66 4.65 6.13
CA ASN A 118 -6.51 4.84 5.26
C ASN A 118 -6.78 6.01 4.32
N SER A 119 -5.79 6.90 4.17
CA SER A 119 -5.81 8.01 3.21
C SER A 119 -4.65 7.83 2.23
N THR A 120 -4.95 7.65 0.95
CA THR A 120 -3.95 7.48 -0.10
C THR A 120 -4.04 8.62 -1.11
N PHE A 121 -2.89 9.16 -1.49
CA PHE A 121 -2.74 10.35 -2.33
C PHE A 121 -1.93 10.00 -3.56
N SER A 122 -2.58 9.94 -4.71
CA SER A 122 -1.95 9.62 -6.00
C SER A 122 -2.03 10.82 -6.94
N PRO A 123 -0.91 11.26 -7.52
CA PRO A 123 -0.91 12.36 -8.48
C PRO A 123 -1.77 12.06 -9.70
N VAL A 124 -2.44 13.10 -10.20
CA VAL A 124 -3.18 13.00 -11.46
C VAL A 124 -2.22 12.95 -12.66
N GLU A 125 -1.04 13.55 -12.54
CA GLU A 125 0.06 13.47 -13.53
C GLU A 125 0.76 12.10 -13.49
N ILE A 126 0.06 11.04 -13.86
CA ILE A 126 0.52 9.64 -13.73
C ILE A 126 1.83 9.38 -14.49
N GLY A 127 2.04 10.04 -15.63
CA GLY A 127 3.25 9.88 -16.44
C GLY A 127 4.53 10.23 -15.69
N ASP A 128 4.46 11.23 -14.81
CA ASP A 128 5.57 11.70 -13.98
C ASP A 128 5.61 10.98 -12.63
N TYR A 129 4.44 10.55 -12.13
CA TYR A 129 4.26 9.97 -10.81
C TYR A 129 3.34 8.73 -10.87
N PRO A 130 3.84 7.59 -11.35
CA PRO A 130 3.00 6.39 -11.53
C PRO A 130 2.55 5.74 -10.22
N LYS A 131 3.07 6.19 -9.08
CA LYS A 131 2.77 5.62 -7.76
C LYS A 131 2.23 6.67 -6.80
N ALA A 132 1.56 6.22 -5.75
CA ALA A 132 1.06 7.09 -4.70
C ALA A 132 2.21 7.86 -4.02
N LEU A 133 2.06 9.18 -3.80
CA LEU A 133 3.05 9.98 -3.07
C LEU A 133 3.00 9.68 -1.57
N LYS A 134 1.82 9.38 -1.06
CA LYS A 134 1.59 9.17 0.37
C LYS A 134 0.47 8.17 0.59
N SER A 135 0.62 7.32 1.60
CA SER A 135 -0.46 6.56 2.20
C SER A 135 -0.33 6.65 3.71
N ALA A 136 -1.41 6.94 4.42
CA ALA A 136 -1.43 7.07 5.87
C ALA A 136 -2.60 6.30 6.45
N THR A 137 -2.36 5.49 7.47
CA THR A 137 -3.35 4.62 8.10
C THR A 137 -3.41 4.86 9.59
N THR A 138 -4.65 4.94 10.10
CA THR A 138 -4.94 4.91 11.53
C THR A 138 -5.78 3.70 11.84
N VAL A 139 -5.45 3.02 12.92
CA VAL A 139 -6.27 1.99 13.54
C VAL A 139 -6.57 2.45 14.96
N GLN A 140 -7.83 2.49 15.31
CA GLN A 140 -8.30 2.85 16.62
C GLN A 140 -9.23 1.77 17.14
N GLU A 141 -8.90 1.27 18.30
CA GLU A 141 -9.73 0.36 19.09
C GLU A 141 -9.47 0.61 20.57
N TRP A 142 -10.24 0.00 21.48
CA TRP A 142 -10.15 0.36 22.90
C TRP A 142 -8.84 -0.07 23.58
N CYS A 143 -8.12 -1.05 23.00
CA CYS A 143 -6.82 -1.45 23.57
C CYS A 143 -5.68 -0.53 23.16
N GLY A 144 -5.79 0.19 22.04
CA GLY A 144 -4.72 1.09 21.62
C GLY A 144 -4.92 1.72 20.23
N HIS A 145 -3.97 2.56 19.87
CA HIS A 145 -3.91 3.23 18.59
C HIS A 145 -2.67 2.78 17.83
N VAL A 146 -2.82 2.65 16.51
CA VAL A 146 -1.70 2.52 15.59
C VAL A 146 -1.83 3.59 14.51
N TYR A 147 -0.74 4.26 14.21
CA TYR A 147 -0.62 5.15 13.06
C TYR A 147 0.57 4.74 12.23
N SER A 148 0.39 4.60 10.94
CA SER A 148 1.49 4.39 10.02
C SER A 148 1.39 5.28 8.79
N GLN A 149 2.53 5.62 8.19
CA GLN A 149 2.58 6.49 7.02
C GLN A 149 3.73 6.11 6.10
N TYR A 150 3.43 6.03 4.82
CA TYR A 150 4.37 5.95 3.71
C TYR A 150 4.46 7.31 3.03
N ASN A 151 5.67 7.82 2.85
CA ASN A 151 5.95 9.03 2.08
C ASN A 151 6.94 8.69 0.97
N LEU A 152 6.57 8.86 -0.29
CA LEU A 152 7.49 8.72 -1.41
C LEU A 152 8.51 9.87 -1.39
N ARG A 153 9.79 9.51 -1.39
CA ARG A 153 10.93 10.42 -1.40
C ARG A 153 11.84 10.06 -2.57
N GLU A 154 12.92 10.78 -2.77
CA GLU A 154 13.87 10.56 -3.87
C GLU A 154 14.45 9.13 -3.94
N LYS A 155 14.57 8.44 -2.80
CA LYS A 155 15.17 7.10 -2.68
C LYS A 155 14.17 5.98 -2.41
N GLY A 156 12.87 6.24 -2.63
CA GLY A 156 11.80 5.30 -2.33
C GLY A 156 10.92 5.75 -1.16
N TYR A 157 10.15 4.84 -0.58
CA TYR A 157 9.26 5.18 0.52
C TYR A 157 9.96 5.25 1.86
N GLN A 158 9.81 6.37 2.56
CA GLN A 158 10.03 6.47 3.99
C GLN A 158 8.74 6.01 4.68
N TRP A 159 8.83 4.91 5.41
CA TRP A 159 7.73 4.39 6.24
C TRP A 159 8.01 4.69 7.70
N ARG A 160 6.98 5.16 8.40
CA ARG A 160 6.95 5.37 9.84
C ARG A 160 5.70 4.73 10.43
N SER A 161 5.85 4.12 11.60
CA SER A 161 4.76 3.54 12.35
C SER A 161 4.91 3.89 13.82
N PHE A 162 3.80 4.24 14.44
CA PHE A 162 3.70 4.50 15.88
C PHE A 162 2.62 3.57 16.41
N SER A 163 3.00 2.67 17.31
CA SER A 163 2.11 1.64 17.82
C SER A 163 2.15 1.59 19.33
N TYR A 164 0.97 1.47 19.93
CA TYR A 164 0.82 1.23 21.36
C TYR A 164 1.29 -0.18 21.76
N PHE A 165 1.32 -1.13 20.82
CA PHE A 165 1.61 -2.53 21.09
C PHE A 165 3.11 -2.82 21.13
N GLU A 166 3.57 -3.49 22.18
CA GLU A 166 5.00 -3.78 22.43
C GLU A 166 5.66 -4.56 21.28
N SER A 167 4.95 -5.51 20.69
CA SER A 167 5.47 -6.33 19.57
C SER A 167 5.72 -5.53 18.28
N GLU A 168 5.08 -4.39 18.14
CA GLU A 168 5.20 -3.51 16.97
C GLU A 168 6.14 -2.33 17.29
N GLY A 169 5.86 -1.59 18.38
CA GLY A 169 6.60 -0.41 18.81
C GLY A 169 6.64 0.71 17.76
N ASP A 170 7.45 1.72 18.01
CA ASP A 170 7.71 2.78 17.05
C ASP A 170 8.80 2.34 16.08
N GLN A 171 8.53 2.50 14.77
CA GLN A 171 9.42 2.05 13.71
C GLN A 171 9.59 3.11 12.64
N GLU A 172 10.78 3.12 12.04
CA GLU A 172 11.07 3.87 10.81
C GLU A 172 11.89 2.99 9.86
N LYS A 173 11.48 2.91 8.59
CA LYS A 173 12.19 2.13 7.56
C LYS A 173 12.17 2.88 6.23
N ASN A 174 13.21 2.68 5.43
CA ASN A 174 13.24 3.10 4.04
C ASN A 174 13.07 1.86 3.16
N LEU A 175 12.13 1.92 2.23
CA LEU A 175 11.82 0.86 1.28
C LEU A 175 12.26 1.32 -0.11
N ALA A 176 12.85 0.41 -0.87
CA ALA A 176 13.00 0.63 -2.30
C ALA A 176 11.66 0.90 -2.91
N GLU A 177 11.28 1.59 -3.74
CA GLU A 177 10.00 2.06 -4.27
C GLU A 177 9.03 0.95 -4.74
N PRO A 178 8.51 0.09 -3.84
CA PRO A 178 7.50 -0.92 -4.19
C PRO A 178 6.16 -0.27 -4.53
N TRP A 179 5.24 -1.03 -5.11
CA TRP A 179 3.84 -0.61 -5.18
C TRP A 179 3.20 -0.66 -3.79
N LEU A 180 2.29 0.26 -3.50
CA LEU A 180 1.43 0.17 -2.33
C LEU A 180 0.07 -0.37 -2.78
N GLU A 181 -0.41 -1.47 -2.20
CA GLU A 181 -1.73 -2.03 -2.51
C GLU A 181 -2.83 -0.97 -2.28
N ASP A 182 -2.69 -0.14 -1.24
CA ASP A 182 -3.61 0.96 -0.98
C ASP A 182 -3.69 1.99 -2.13
N GLY A 183 -2.65 2.11 -2.96
CA GLY A 183 -2.60 2.98 -4.13
C GLY A 183 -3.31 2.44 -5.37
N ILE A 184 -3.53 1.12 -5.44
CA ILE A 184 -4.15 0.46 -6.60
C ILE A 184 -5.58 0.98 -6.83
N TRP A 185 -6.32 1.28 -5.78
CA TRP A 185 -7.68 1.82 -5.87
C TRP A 185 -7.75 3.17 -6.59
N ASN A 186 -6.77 4.03 -6.34
CA ASN A 186 -6.63 5.30 -7.05
C ASN A 186 -6.24 5.07 -8.51
N GLN A 187 -5.31 4.14 -8.74
CA GLN A 187 -4.81 3.85 -10.07
C GLN A 187 -5.91 3.34 -11.00
N ILE A 188 -6.82 2.49 -10.51
CA ILE A 188 -7.99 2.03 -11.26
C ILE A 188 -8.84 3.20 -11.77
N ARG A 189 -8.94 4.29 -11.01
CA ARG A 189 -9.73 5.48 -11.37
C ARG A 189 -8.97 6.47 -12.22
N LEU A 190 -7.67 6.56 -12.01
CA LEU A 190 -6.80 7.43 -12.80
C LEU A 190 -6.61 6.87 -14.21
N ASN A 191 -6.10 5.66 -14.31
CA ASN A 191 -5.97 4.92 -15.56
C ASN A 191 -5.69 3.43 -15.27
N PRO A 192 -6.64 2.52 -15.47
CA PRO A 192 -6.45 1.10 -15.20
C PRO A 192 -5.35 0.44 -16.07
N GLU A 193 -5.04 1.00 -17.23
CA GLU A 193 -3.97 0.48 -18.10
C GLU A 193 -2.56 0.73 -17.54
N SER A 194 -2.43 1.62 -16.54
CA SER A 194 -1.18 1.91 -15.85
C SER A 194 -0.91 0.98 -14.67
N LEU A 195 -1.80 0.04 -14.39
CA LEU A 195 -1.59 -0.96 -13.33
C LEU A 195 -0.37 -1.83 -13.63
N PRO A 196 0.40 -2.23 -12.59
CA PRO A 196 1.55 -3.09 -12.79
C PRO A 196 1.12 -4.47 -13.30
N VAL A 197 1.88 -5.02 -14.25
CA VAL A 197 1.68 -6.37 -14.79
C VAL A 197 3.00 -7.13 -14.76
N GLY A 198 2.95 -8.45 -14.55
CA GLY A 198 4.14 -9.30 -14.40
C GLY A 198 4.62 -9.36 -12.94
N ASP A 199 5.92 -9.58 -12.76
CA ASP A 199 6.53 -9.67 -11.43
C ASP A 199 6.87 -8.27 -10.91
N PHE A 200 6.34 -7.90 -9.76
CA PHE A 200 6.61 -6.62 -9.10
C PHE A 200 6.55 -6.76 -7.58
N GLU A 201 7.18 -5.83 -6.88
CA GLU A 201 7.14 -5.76 -5.42
C GLU A 201 5.94 -4.92 -4.98
N MET A 202 5.19 -5.42 -3.99
CA MET A 202 4.04 -4.74 -3.42
C MET A 202 4.05 -4.80 -1.89
N VAL A 203 3.80 -3.67 -1.28
CA VAL A 203 3.46 -3.61 0.15
C VAL A 203 1.98 -3.90 0.30
N PRO A 204 1.59 -4.90 1.10
CA PRO A 204 0.19 -5.19 1.37
C PRO A 204 -0.56 -3.99 1.98
N SER A 205 -1.88 -4.00 1.86
CA SER A 205 -2.72 -2.96 2.45
C SER A 205 -2.48 -2.84 3.95
N SER A 206 -2.32 -1.61 4.42
CA SER A 206 -2.18 -1.30 5.85
C SER A 206 -3.44 -1.64 6.68
N PHE A 207 -4.51 -2.09 6.03
CA PHE A 207 -5.72 -2.61 6.69
C PHE A 207 -5.67 -4.10 7.00
N LEU A 208 -4.66 -4.80 6.49
CA LEU A 208 -4.42 -6.19 6.88
C LEU A 208 -3.77 -6.18 8.25
N PRO A 209 -4.37 -6.82 9.26
CA PRO A 209 -3.67 -7.03 10.53
C PRO A 209 -2.47 -7.95 10.28
N GLY A 210 -1.32 -7.59 10.82
CA GLY A 210 -0.16 -8.47 10.91
C GLY A 210 -0.48 -9.68 11.79
#